data_dc0e9102363cd2320464abe8d6bc41f8
#
_entry.id   dc0e9102363cd2320464abe8d6bc41f8
#
_cell.length_a   1.000
_cell.length_b   1.000
_cell.length_c   1.000
_cell.angle_alpha   90.00
_cell.angle_beta   90.00
_cell.angle_gamma   90.00
#
_symmetry.space_group_name_H-M   'P 1'
#
loop_
_entity.id
_entity.type
_entity.pdbx_description
1 polymer ?
#
loop_
_entity_poly.entity_id
_entity_poly.type
_entity_poly.pdbx_seq_one_letter_code
_entity_poly.pdbx_strand_id
1 'polypeptide(L)'
;VSRNALKKREKVREFALGLPGAVEEFPWGESVAKVNKKVFVFLGVDDGSYPLGITVKLKDDTTHAHALTAPGAEPAGYGLGRSGWVSIPMEPQDAPTAELLCDWVEESYRVIAPKRLIAELDGR
;
A
#
# COMPACT_ATOMS: atom_id res chain seq x y z
N VAL A 1 -4.28 -7.21 17.62
CA VAL A 1 -4.63 -6.32 16.50
C VAL A 1 -5.79 -5.43 16.92
N SER A 2 -5.65 -4.11 16.79
CA SER A 2 -6.69 -3.19 17.20
C SER A 2 -7.82 -3.13 16.17
N ARG A 3 -9.04 -2.86 16.67
CA ARG A 3 -10.20 -2.68 15.79
C ARG A 3 -10.01 -1.49 14.85
N ASN A 4 -9.37 -0.42 15.33
CA ASN A 4 -9.12 0.76 14.51
C ASN A 4 -8.16 0.45 13.35
N ALA A 5 -7.13 -0.35 13.60
CA ALA A 5 -6.19 -0.77 12.56
C ALA A 5 -6.89 -1.65 11.52
N LEU A 6 -7.77 -2.55 11.96
CA LEU A 6 -8.55 -3.39 11.02
C LEU A 6 -9.46 -2.56 10.14
N LYS A 7 -10.14 -1.56 10.70
CA LYS A 7 -10.99 -0.65 9.93
C LYS A 7 -10.19 0.17 8.95
N LYS A 8 -9.03 0.67 9.37
CA LYS A 8 -8.13 1.42 8.52
C LYS A 8 -7.66 0.57 7.35
N ARG A 9 -7.24 -0.67 7.64
CA ARG A 9 -6.82 -1.61 6.60
C ARG A 9 -7.92 -1.86 5.57
N GLU A 10 -9.17 -2.05 6.04
CA GLU A 10 -10.28 -2.30 5.12
C GLU A 10 -10.55 -1.10 4.22
N LYS A 11 -10.47 0.12 4.75
CA LYS A 11 -10.59 1.34 3.94
C LYS A 11 -9.50 1.42 2.86
N VAL A 12 -8.27 1.12 3.22
CA VAL A 12 -7.15 1.14 2.28
C VAL A 12 -7.32 0.07 1.23
N ARG A 13 -7.74 -1.13 1.64
CA ARG A 13 -8.01 -2.25 0.74
C ARG A 13 -9.09 -1.90 -0.27
N GLU A 14 -10.22 -1.37 0.20
CA GLU A 14 -11.33 -0.97 -0.68
C GLU A 14 -10.87 0.10 -1.68
N PHE A 15 -10.11 1.07 -1.22
CA PHE A 15 -9.57 2.10 -2.10
C PHE A 15 -8.68 1.48 -3.19
N ALA A 16 -7.75 0.61 -2.79
CA ALA A 16 -6.82 -0.03 -3.72
C ALA A 16 -7.57 -0.84 -4.79
N LEU A 17 -8.57 -1.61 -4.36
CA LEU A 17 -9.33 -2.47 -5.29
C LEU A 17 -10.30 -1.68 -6.17
N GLY A 18 -10.58 -0.43 -5.82
CA GLY A 18 -11.39 0.47 -6.64
C GLY A 18 -10.61 1.17 -7.76
N LEU A 19 -9.29 1.03 -7.79
CA LEU A 19 -8.48 1.64 -8.85
C LEU A 19 -8.64 0.85 -10.16
N PRO A 20 -8.52 1.52 -11.33
CA PRO A 20 -8.75 0.85 -12.61
C PRO A 20 -7.88 -0.39 -12.80
N GLY A 21 -8.52 -1.51 -13.13
CA GLY A 21 -7.83 -2.77 -13.39
C GLY A 21 -7.25 -3.47 -12.18
N ALA A 22 -7.52 -2.97 -10.97
CA ALA A 22 -7.00 -3.58 -9.74
C ALA A 22 -7.71 -4.89 -9.42
N VAL A 23 -6.94 -5.90 -9.02
CA VAL A 23 -7.47 -7.19 -8.56
C VAL A 23 -6.73 -7.61 -7.31
N GLU A 24 -7.43 -8.36 -6.44
CA GLU A 24 -6.82 -8.89 -5.23
C GLU A 24 -6.37 -10.32 -5.46
N GLU A 25 -5.18 -10.66 -4.98
CA GLU A 25 -4.66 -12.02 -5.00
C GLU A 25 -4.05 -12.34 -3.64
N PHE A 26 -3.81 -13.62 -3.40
CA PHE A 26 -3.31 -14.10 -2.11
C PHE A 26 -2.12 -15.05 -2.31
N PRO A 27 -1.01 -14.56 -2.90
CA PRO A 27 0.18 -15.38 -2.98
C PRO A 27 0.64 -15.68 -1.54
N TRP A 28 0.86 -16.96 -1.24
CA TRP A 28 1.29 -17.40 0.09
C TRP A 28 0.35 -16.95 1.21
N GLY A 29 -0.93 -16.70 0.92
CA GLY A 29 -1.91 -16.32 1.93
C GLY A 29 -1.93 -14.85 2.31
N GLU A 30 -1.04 -14.04 1.78
CA GLU A 30 -1.00 -12.61 2.02
C GLU A 30 -1.80 -11.86 0.96
N SER A 31 -2.66 -10.92 1.39
CA SER A 31 -3.43 -10.11 0.46
C SER A 31 -2.55 -9.10 -0.25
N VAL A 32 -2.63 -9.07 -1.57
CA VAL A 32 -1.98 -8.05 -2.39
C VAL A 32 -2.97 -7.52 -3.42
N ALA A 33 -2.79 -6.27 -3.84
CA ALA A 33 -3.53 -5.73 -4.97
C ALA A 33 -2.58 -5.63 -6.16
N LYS A 34 -3.04 -6.11 -7.30
CA LYS A 34 -2.25 -6.11 -8.54
C LYS A 34 -2.95 -5.30 -9.62
N VAL A 35 -2.17 -4.76 -10.51
CA VAL A 35 -2.64 -4.15 -11.74
C VAL A 35 -1.72 -4.62 -12.87
N ASN A 36 -2.31 -5.06 -13.96
CA ASN A 36 -1.55 -5.58 -15.10
C ASN A 36 -0.54 -6.66 -14.67
N LYS A 37 -0.99 -7.57 -13.79
CA LYS A 37 -0.21 -8.70 -13.26
C LYS A 37 0.95 -8.31 -12.33
N LYS A 38 1.04 -7.04 -11.91
CA LYS A 38 2.11 -6.57 -11.02
C LYS A 38 1.52 -6.07 -9.71
N VAL A 39 2.15 -6.42 -8.59
CA VAL A 39 1.73 -5.93 -7.27
C VAL A 39 2.01 -4.44 -7.18
N PHE A 40 1.03 -3.67 -6.71
CA PHE A 40 1.26 -2.25 -6.39
C PHE A 40 1.07 -1.95 -4.91
N VAL A 41 0.47 -2.85 -4.14
CA VAL A 41 0.43 -2.74 -2.68
C VAL A 41 0.33 -4.12 -2.06
N PHE A 42 1.10 -4.33 -0.99
CA PHE A 42 0.98 -5.51 -0.13
C PHE A 42 0.10 -5.10 1.05
N LEU A 43 -0.98 -5.82 1.29
CA LEU A 43 -1.95 -5.51 2.35
C LEU A 43 -1.80 -6.40 3.57
N GLY A 44 -0.90 -7.39 3.51
CA GLY A 44 -0.62 -8.26 4.63
C GLY A 44 -1.75 -9.24 4.94
N VAL A 45 -1.68 -9.78 6.16
CA VAL A 45 -2.65 -10.78 6.65
C VAL A 45 -3.34 -10.18 7.87
N ASP A 46 -4.66 -10.34 7.97
CA ASP A 46 -5.45 -9.79 9.07
C ASP A 46 -5.88 -10.84 10.10
N ASP A 47 -5.14 -11.95 10.18
CA ASP A 47 -5.45 -13.05 11.11
C ASP A 47 -4.79 -12.91 12.49
N GLY A 48 -4.11 -11.80 12.74
CA GLY A 48 -3.42 -11.57 14.00
C GLY A 48 -2.01 -12.12 14.07
N SER A 49 -1.55 -12.83 13.03
CA SER A 49 -0.21 -13.43 13.01
C SER A 49 0.89 -12.38 12.94
N TYR A 50 0.62 -11.25 12.29
CA TYR A 50 1.59 -10.18 12.06
C TYR A 50 0.92 -8.82 12.28
N PRO A 51 1.69 -7.80 12.66
CA PRO A 51 1.16 -6.44 12.75
C PRO A 51 0.60 -5.99 11.38
N LEU A 52 -0.50 -5.27 11.40
CA LEU A 52 -1.08 -4.73 10.18
C LEU A 52 -0.24 -3.58 9.64
N GLY A 53 -0.14 -3.51 8.33
CA GLY A 53 0.58 -2.46 7.63
C GLY A 53 0.43 -2.62 6.14
N ILE A 54 0.99 -1.68 5.39
CA ILE A 54 1.04 -1.78 3.93
C ILE A 54 2.48 -1.65 3.47
N THR A 55 2.74 -2.17 2.27
CA THR A 55 4.03 -1.98 1.59
C THR A 55 3.72 -1.43 0.21
N VAL A 56 4.28 -0.26 -0.10
CA VAL A 56 4.02 0.47 -1.34
C VAL A 56 5.33 0.93 -1.97
N LYS A 57 5.31 1.13 -3.29
CA LYS A 57 6.48 1.59 -4.03
C LYS A 57 6.36 3.10 -4.28
N LEU A 58 7.29 3.85 -3.70
CA LEU A 58 7.30 5.31 -3.78
C LEU A 58 8.58 5.78 -4.45
N LYS A 59 8.47 6.29 -5.67
CA LYS A 59 9.62 6.74 -6.44
C LYS A 59 9.92 8.23 -6.29
N ASP A 60 8.91 9.02 -5.90
CA ASP A 60 9.13 10.44 -5.63
C ASP A 60 9.92 10.58 -4.34
N ASP A 61 11.08 11.25 -4.40
CA ASP A 61 11.98 11.36 -3.26
C ASP A 61 11.31 12.02 -2.04
N THR A 62 10.50 13.03 -2.26
CA THR A 62 9.81 13.75 -1.18
C THR A 62 8.77 12.85 -0.52
N THR A 63 7.96 12.16 -1.31
CA THR A 63 6.94 11.23 -0.80
C THR A 63 7.59 10.06 -0.08
N HIS A 64 8.66 9.51 -0.64
CA HIS A 64 9.40 8.40 -0.05
C HIS A 64 9.96 8.80 1.33
N ALA A 65 10.61 9.96 1.41
CA ALA A 65 11.15 10.47 2.67
C ALA A 65 10.04 10.71 3.70
N HIS A 66 8.91 11.27 3.27
CA HIS A 66 7.76 11.51 4.15
C HIS A 66 7.23 10.20 4.72
N ALA A 67 7.06 9.19 3.87
CA ALA A 67 6.57 7.87 4.32
C ALA A 67 7.50 7.24 5.35
N LEU A 68 8.80 7.40 5.20
CA LEU A 68 9.78 6.86 6.15
C LEU A 68 9.73 7.53 7.53
N THR A 69 9.09 8.70 7.66
CA THR A 69 8.90 9.35 8.96
C THR A 69 7.77 8.75 9.76
N ALA A 70 6.92 7.91 9.17
CA ALA A 70 5.81 7.28 9.90
C ALA A 70 6.35 6.34 10.96
N PRO A 71 5.67 6.22 12.12
CA PRO A 71 6.13 5.34 13.18
C PRO A 71 6.32 3.91 12.72
N GLY A 72 7.54 3.39 12.88
CA GLY A 72 7.89 2.02 12.48
C GLY A 72 8.07 1.79 10.98
N ALA A 73 7.95 2.83 10.16
CA ALA A 73 8.16 2.69 8.72
C ALA A 73 9.64 2.43 8.42
N GLU A 74 9.88 1.58 7.43
CA GLU A 74 11.24 1.21 7.04
C GLU A 74 11.26 0.75 5.58
N PRO A 75 12.43 0.78 4.93
CA PRO A 75 12.54 0.18 3.60
C PRO A 75 12.13 -1.30 3.66
N ALA A 76 11.37 -1.75 2.66
CA ALA A 76 10.91 -3.14 2.63
C ALA A 76 12.08 -4.11 2.53
N GLY A 77 11.88 -5.33 3.07
CA GLY A 77 12.90 -6.37 3.08
C GLY A 77 13.11 -7.02 1.71
N TYR A 78 14.02 -7.99 1.68
CA TYR A 78 14.32 -8.79 0.48
C TYR A 78 14.81 -7.97 -0.71
N GLY A 79 15.47 -6.84 -0.45
CA GLY A 79 15.99 -5.98 -1.51
C GLY A 79 14.96 -5.06 -2.15
N LEU A 80 13.69 -5.17 -1.80
CA LEU A 80 12.63 -4.33 -2.36
C LEU A 80 12.83 -2.85 -2.04
N GLY A 81 13.41 -2.56 -0.86
CA GLY A 81 13.68 -1.18 -0.45
C GLY A 81 14.55 -0.41 -1.43
N ARG A 82 15.46 -1.10 -2.13
CA ARG A 82 16.33 -0.48 -3.14
C ARG A 82 15.53 0.05 -4.34
N SER A 83 14.36 -0.53 -4.59
CA SER A 83 13.47 -0.12 -5.68
C SER A 83 12.39 0.85 -5.22
N GLY A 84 12.48 1.36 -3.98
CA GLY A 84 11.54 2.35 -3.48
C GLY A 84 10.38 1.79 -2.66
N TRP A 85 10.37 0.50 -2.37
CA TRP A 85 9.31 -0.09 -1.55
C TRP A 85 9.50 0.26 -0.07
N VAL A 86 8.43 0.72 0.58
CA VAL A 86 8.42 1.13 1.98
C VAL A 86 7.31 0.38 2.70
N SER A 87 7.65 -0.18 3.88
CA SER A 87 6.68 -0.86 4.75
C SER A 87 6.23 0.13 5.83
N ILE A 88 4.92 0.31 5.98
CA ILE A 88 4.33 1.31 6.86
C ILE A 88 3.33 0.63 7.78
N PRO A 89 3.61 0.55 9.11
CA PRO A 89 2.68 -0.06 10.06
C PRO A 89 1.41 0.76 10.25
N MET A 90 0.29 0.08 10.53
CA MET A 90 -1.00 0.70 10.84
C MET A 90 -1.34 0.61 12.34
N GLU A 91 -0.61 -0.23 13.09
CA GLU A 91 -0.90 -0.50 14.50
C GLU A 91 -0.55 0.63 15.46
N PRO A 92 0.56 1.39 15.26
CA PRO A 92 0.89 2.48 16.18
C PRO A 92 -0.25 3.49 16.29
N GLN A 93 -0.44 4.04 17.48
CA GLN A 93 -1.50 5.01 17.74
C GLN A 93 -1.36 6.27 16.89
N ASP A 94 -0.12 6.65 16.61
CA ASP A 94 0.21 7.81 15.78
C ASP A 94 0.53 7.43 14.33
N ALA A 95 0.08 6.24 13.88
CA ALA A 95 0.23 5.81 12.49
C ALA A 95 -0.50 6.77 11.54
N PRO A 96 -0.09 6.80 10.26
CA PRO A 96 -0.76 7.65 9.27
C PRO A 96 -2.25 7.36 9.17
N THR A 97 -3.02 8.38 8.80
CA THR A 97 -4.47 8.23 8.58
C THR A 97 -4.74 7.33 7.37
N ALA A 98 -5.95 6.79 7.28
CA ALA A 98 -6.34 6.01 6.12
C ALA A 98 -6.24 6.84 4.83
N GLU A 99 -6.60 8.13 4.90
CA GLU A 99 -6.52 9.03 3.75
C GLU A 99 -5.09 9.16 3.25
N LEU A 100 -4.13 9.35 4.15
CA LEU A 100 -2.72 9.46 3.76
C LEU A 100 -2.19 8.14 3.20
N LEU A 101 -2.57 7.02 3.82
CA LEU A 101 -2.19 5.70 3.32
C LEU A 101 -2.76 5.47 1.91
N CYS A 102 -4.01 5.90 1.67
CA CYS A 102 -4.61 5.80 0.33
C CYS A 102 -3.85 6.64 -0.69
N ASP A 103 -3.39 7.84 -0.30
CA ASP A 103 -2.56 8.66 -1.19
C ASP A 103 -1.29 7.93 -1.60
N TRP A 104 -0.65 7.25 -0.65
CA TRP A 104 0.57 6.49 -0.95
C TRP A 104 0.28 5.24 -1.79
N VAL A 105 -0.87 4.61 -1.58
CA VAL A 105 -1.31 3.49 -2.43
C VAL A 105 -1.52 3.99 -3.86
N GLU A 106 -2.14 5.14 -4.04
CA GLU A 106 -2.35 5.72 -5.38
C GLU A 106 -1.02 6.07 -6.05
N GLU A 107 -0.07 6.63 -5.30
CA GLU A 107 1.28 6.89 -5.80
C GLU A 107 1.94 5.60 -6.31
N SER A 108 1.85 4.52 -5.52
CA SER A 108 2.38 3.23 -5.90
C SER A 108 1.70 2.69 -7.17
N TYR A 109 0.37 2.83 -7.24
CA TYR A 109 -0.39 2.44 -8.42
C TYR A 109 0.11 3.19 -9.66
N ARG A 110 0.35 4.50 -9.56
CA ARG A 110 0.81 5.31 -10.68
C ARG A 110 2.22 4.93 -11.14
N VAL A 111 3.04 4.38 -10.25
CA VAL A 111 4.36 3.86 -10.61
C VAL A 111 4.25 2.56 -11.43
N ILE A 112 3.29 1.71 -11.07
CA ILE A 112 3.19 0.33 -11.57
C ILE A 112 2.23 0.21 -12.76
N ALA A 113 1.11 0.94 -12.75
CA ALA A 113 0.04 0.77 -13.73
C ALA A 113 0.45 1.26 -15.13
N PRO A 114 -0.09 0.63 -16.20
CA PRO A 114 0.12 1.15 -17.54
C PRO A 114 -0.58 2.48 -17.74
N LYS A 115 -0.04 3.29 -18.64
CA LYS A 115 -0.52 4.66 -18.89
C LYS A 115 -2.01 4.72 -19.20
N ARG A 116 -2.56 3.75 -19.94
CA ARG A 116 -3.99 3.72 -20.29
C ARG A 116 -4.89 3.65 -19.04
N LEU A 117 -4.47 2.92 -18.01
CA LEU A 117 -5.23 2.80 -16.77
C LEU A 117 -5.07 4.03 -15.88
N ILE A 118 -3.90 4.65 -15.90
CA ILE A 118 -3.68 5.92 -15.21
C ILE A 118 -4.57 7.00 -15.84
N ALA A 119 -4.67 7.03 -17.17
CA ALA A 119 -5.55 7.97 -17.87
C ALA A 119 -7.02 7.73 -17.50
N GLU A 120 -7.44 6.47 -17.34
CA GLU A 120 -8.78 6.13 -16.90
C GLU A 120 -9.05 6.65 -15.48
N LEU A 121 -8.08 6.49 -14.58
CA LEU A 121 -8.19 7.01 -13.22
C LEU A 121 -8.33 8.54 -13.23
N ASP A 122 -7.50 9.22 -14.03
CA ASP A 122 -7.52 10.68 -14.11
C ASP A 122 -8.80 11.24 -14.74
N GLY A 123 -9.51 10.41 -15.51
CA GLY A 123 -10.77 10.79 -16.15
C GLY A 123 -12.02 10.60 -15.28
N ARG A 124 -11.86 10.11 -14.07
CA ARG A 124 -12.99 9.89 -13.16
C ARG A 124 -13.53 11.18 -12.57
#